data_564a68558098069a73263cee6a452cb8
#
_entry.id   564a68558098069a73263cee6a452cb8
#
_cell.length_a   1.000
_cell.length_b   1.000
_cell.length_c   1.000
_cell.angle_alpha   90.00
_cell.angle_beta   90.00
_cell.angle_gamma   90.00
#
_symmetry.space_group_name_H-M   'P 1'
#
loop_
_entity.id
_entity.type
_entity.pdbx_description
1 polymer ?
#
loop_
_entity_poly.entity_id
_entity_poly.type
_entity_poly.pdbx_seq_one_letter_code
_entity_poly.pdbx_strand_id
1 'polypeptide(L)'
;MEEANNHFEGNMNIQQVNPTGVNNINKNNKKVELKRKVTMNHYINVTLDNMGFTRYHLLLFLTNALFLFCEGMNEIIHIILLSMIDEKHDLSNYHLAFMNSIEYFGYSISTLLVNYITNLIKRKYAILISVFVSLLCTGLSITSFNFIFASINRFILGFCFGILDILIYLNLFESLPTKIRGFVSTMILLFFPLGEFALSLTCYFKLKEGQMEVNYKFMLLFPFIFTCIICLSAIFLQESPRELFFGKQEYEKGAESFKKINEFNRDESNKNKFNFGDPEVEKAANDISIELGIMPNQDNHEAQNENEFQDNIKDNKNIQKSLLRQESNNNIFKMARLRQLFSQEFLRYTLLFWILGSFSGFIFYGIHFMLPATAPKINKNTFLDLVLFESMEIPPNFFAMLLIENKGLGRKNTIRAGFIITFIISLINIYLGETILLFDCLLKFSLTIPLNILFVYSSEIYDSHIRTLGLSLMNFWKKISSLFSPFFMSYILTKYGEFSTHLCYAPLLAICAFGSLFLSIETRGRALDEIIILDK
;
A
#
# COMPACT_ATOMS: atom_id res chain seq x y z
N MET A 1 -10.95 -85.34 0.54
CA MET A 1 -10.02 -84.35 1.08
C MET A 1 -10.65 -82.99 0.91
N GLU A 2 -11.76 -82.91 1.50
CA GLU A 2 -12.58 -81.73 1.83
C GLU A 2 -12.42 -81.61 3.35
N GLU A 3 -12.52 -80.44 3.89
CA GLU A 3 -12.35 -80.03 5.30
C GLU A 3 -10.94 -79.44 5.60
N ALA A 4 -10.84 -78.14 5.39
CA ALA A 4 -10.09 -77.16 6.22
C ALA A 4 -9.97 -75.81 5.53
N ASN A 5 -11.08 -75.09 5.35
CA ASN A 5 -11.05 -73.66 4.99
C ASN A 5 -12.34 -72.94 5.46
N ASN A 6 -12.56 -72.93 6.74
CA ASN A 6 -13.57 -72.05 7.35
C ASN A 6 -13.04 -71.63 8.71
N HIS A 7 -12.39 -70.47 8.75
CA HIS A 7 -12.27 -69.57 9.90
C HIS A 7 -11.26 -68.46 9.58
N PHE A 8 -11.72 -67.36 8.99
CA PHE A 8 -11.18 -66.01 9.21
C PHE A 8 -11.91 -65.04 8.27
N GLU A 9 -13.22 -64.91 8.42
CA GLU A 9 -13.94 -63.74 7.97
C GLU A 9 -14.38 -62.95 9.21
N GLY A 10 -13.47 -62.15 9.76
CA GLY A 10 -13.73 -61.12 10.73
C GLY A 10 -14.24 -59.85 10.06
N ASN A 11 -15.48 -59.52 10.25
CA ASN A 11 -16.16 -58.32 9.78
C ASN A 11 -15.34 -57.03 9.99
N MET A 12 -14.76 -56.48 8.94
CA MET A 12 -14.44 -55.06 8.83
C MET A 12 -15.62 -54.38 8.13
N ASN A 13 -16.59 -53.90 8.91
CA ASN A 13 -17.57 -52.93 8.44
C ASN A 13 -16.83 -51.62 8.10
N ILE A 14 -16.39 -51.50 6.86
CA ILE A 14 -16.02 -50.20 6.26
C ILE A 14 -17.33 -49.47 6.04
N GLN A 15 -17.71 -48.61 7.03
CA GLN A 15 -18.75 -47.62 6.79
C GLN A 15 -18.33 -46.78 5.58
N GLN A 16 -19.00 -47.00 4.46
CA GLN A 16 -18.97 -46.10 3.31
C GLN A 16 -19.43 -44.72 3.81
N VAL A 17 -18.48 -43.80 4.05
CA VAL A 17 -18.76 -42.39 4.31
C VAL A 17 -19.35 -41.81 3.04
N ASN A 18 -20.66 -41.58 3.04
CA ASN A 18 -21.38 -40.99 1.91
C ASN A 18 -20.71 -39.65 1.53
N PRO A 19 -20.24 -39.45 0.29
CA PRO A 19 -19.61 -38.22 -0.16
C PRO A 19 -20.50 -36.97 -0.03
N THR A 20 -21.81 -37.15 0.09
CA THR A 20 -22.80 -36.09 0.35
C THR A 20 -22.70 -35.54 1.77
N GLY A 21 -22.30 -36.34 2.77
CA GLY A 21 -22.14 -35.88 4.15
C GLY A 21 -20.92 -34.97 4.33
N VAL A 22 -19.80 -35.28 3.70
CA VAL A 22 -18.58 -34.47 3.77
C VAL A 22 -18.79 -33.12 3.07
N ASN A 23 -19.52 -33.09 1.95
CA ASN A 23 -19.85 -31.86 1.25
C ASN A 23 -20.81 -30.96 2.07
N ASN A 24 -21.72 -31.52 2.83
CA ASN A 24 -22.64 -30.76 3.69
C ASN A 24 -21.95 -30.21 4.94
N ILE A 25 -21.03 -30.96 5.54
CA ILE A 25 -20.22 -30.49 6.68
C ILE A 25 -19.30 -29.34 6.24
N ASN A 26 -18.66 -29.44 5.07
CA ASN A 26 -17.83 -28.37 4.51
C ASN A 26 -18.65 -27.12 4.13
N LYS A 27 -19.89 -27.28 3.63
CA LYS A 27 -20.77 -26.14 3.35
C LYS A 27 -21.26 -25.45 4.64
N ASN A 28 -21.59 -26.22 5.67
CA ASN A 28 -22.00 -25.66 6.95
C ASN A 28 -20.85 -24.95 7.67
N ASN A 29 -19.65 -25.53 7.67
CA ASN A 29 -18.46 -24.89 8.22
C ASN A 29 -18.12 -23.59 7.49
N LYS A 30 -18.25 -23.56 6.16
CA LYS A 30 -18.08 -22.34 5.36
C LYS A 30 -19.12 -21.26 5.69
N LYS A 31 -20.39 -21.63 5.90
CA LYS A 31 -21.44 -20.69 6.30
C LYS A 31 -21.21 -20.12 7.70
N VAL A 32 -20.77 -20.94 8.66
CA VAL A 32 -20.44 -20.50 10.02
C VAL A 32 -19.24 -19.54 10.02
N GLU A 33 -18.20 -19.88 9.25
CA GLU A 33 -17.02 -19.03 9.13
C GLU A 33 -17.35 -17.68 8.44
N LEU A 34 -18.21 -17.69 7.42
CA LEU A 34 -18.66 -16.48 6.76
C LEU A 34 -19.49 -15.60 7.72
N LYS A 35 -20.40 -16.21 8.51
CA LYS A 35 -21.19 -15.49 9.50
C LYS A 35 -20.31 -14.85 10.58
N ARG A 36 -19.28 -15.57 11.07
CA ARG A 36 -18.29 -15.03 12.02
C ARG A 36 -17.53 -13.83 11.44
N LYS A 37 -17.06 -13.93 10.20
CA LYS A 37 -16.35 -12.84 9.52
C LYS A 37 -17.23 -11.60 9.39
N VAL A 38 -18.48 -11.76 8.97
CA VAL A 38 -19.44 -10.65 8.82
C VAL A 38 -19.71 -9.98 10.16
N THR A 39 -19.96 -10.75 11.23
CA THR A 39 -20.21 -10.20 12.57
C THR A 39 -19.00 -9.46 13.12
N MET A 40 -17.79 -10.04 13.00
CA MET A 40 -16.56 -9.40 13.46
C MET A 40 -16.27 -8.12 12.68
N ASN A 41 -16.46 -8.14 11.36
CA ASN A 41 -16.26 -6.96 10.52
C ASN A 41 -17.24 -5.84 10.89
N HIS A 42 -18.51 -6.17 11.12
CA HIS A 42 -19.50 -5.22 11.59
C HIS A 42 -19.09 -4.59 12.94
N TYR A 43 -18.65 -5.40 13.91
CA TYR A 43 -18.16 -4.94 15.18
C TYR A 43 -16.99 -3.95 15.07
N ILE A 44 -15.98 -4.27 14.24
CA ILE A 44 -14.83 -3.38 14.04
C ILE A 44 -15.26 -2.08 13.36
N ASN A 45 -16.12 -2.15 12.34
CA ASN A 45 -16.60 -0.96 11.65
C ASN A 45 -17.41 -0.05 12.60
N VAL A 46 -18.34 -0.61 13.37
CA VAL A 46 -19.13 0.14 14.36
C VAL A 46 -18.22 0.78 15.41
N THR A 47 -17.23 0.03 15.91
CA THR A 47 -16.28 0.54 16.90
C THR A 47 -15.48 1.72 16.34
N LEU A 48 -14.93 1.60 15.13
CA LEU A 48 -14.18 2.67 14.48
C LEU A 48 -15.08 3.88 14.15
N ASP A 49 -16.29 3.64 13.66
CA ASP A 49 -17.24 4.72 13.34
C ASP A 49 -17.68 5.48 14.58
N ASN A 50 -17.87 4.78 15.70
CA ASN A 50 -18.18 5.39 17.00
C ASN A 50 -16.99 6.16 17.59
N MET A 51 -15.76 5.69 17.42
CA MET A 51 -14.55 6.43 17.84
C MET A 51 -14.38 7.74 17.06
N GLY A 52 -14.81 7.78 15.80
CA GLY A 52 -14.65 8.94 14.93
C GLY A 52 -13.18 9.26 14.63
N PHE A 53 -12.91 10.50 14.19
CA PHE A 53 -11.55 10.98 13.95
C PHE A 53 -10.93 11.48 15.26
N THR A 54 -9.91 10.77 15.76
CA THR A 54 -9.30 11.02 17.08
C THR A 54 -7.86 11.53 16.95
N ARG A 55 -7.23 11.86 18.10
CA ARG A 55 -5.80 12.27 18.15
C ARG A 55 -4.87 11.18 17.59
N TYR A 56 -5.18 9.91 17.80
CA TYR A 56 -4.41 8.82 17.23
C TYR A 56 -4.49 8.80 15.68
N HIS A 57 -5.67 9.01 15.12
CA HIS A 57 -5.85 9.14 13.67
C HIS A 57 -5.11 10.34 13.10
N LEU A 58 -5.08 11.46 13.86
CA LEU A 58 -4.28 12.64 13.48
C LEU A 58 -2.78 12.33 13.48
N LEU A 59 -2.27 11.57 14.47
CA LEU A 59 -0.88 11.13 14.49
C LEU A 59 -0.55 10.25 13.27
N LEU A 60 -1.40 9.27 12.96
CA LEU A 60 -1.24 8.41 11.78
C LEU A 60 -1.26 9.23 10.49
N PHE A 61 -2.19 10.18 10.40
CA PHE A 61 -2.31 11.07 9.25
C PHE A 61 -1.06 11.93 9.07
N LEU A 62 -0.60 12.60 10.12
CA LEU A 62 0.58 13.45 10.07
C LEU A 62 1.86 12.64 9.76
N THR A 63 2.01 11.45 10.34
CA THR A 63 3.15 10.57 10.03
C THR A 63 3.17 10.18 8.55
N ASN A 64 2.02 9.83 7.98
CA ASN A 64 1.89 9.47 6.58
C ASN A 64 2.08 10.68 5.66
N ALA A 65 1.47 11.82 6.00
CA ALA A 65 1.61 13.07 5.26
C ALA A 65 3.07 13.54 5.22
N LEU A 66 3.78 13.50 6.35
CA LEU A 66 5.20 13.83 6.41
C LEU A 66 6.07 12.85 5.61
N PHE A 67 5.72 11.55 5.64
CA PHE A 67 6.43 10.55 4.85
C PHE A 67 6.31 10.84 3.34
N LEU A 68 5.09 11.03 2.82
CA LEU A 68 4.87 11.35 1.41
C LEU A 68 5.50 12.68 1.00
N PHE A 69 5.42 13.70 1.87
CA PHE A 69 6.09 14.99 1.66
C PHE A 69 7.61 14.82 1.56
N CYS A 70 8.20 13.99 2.41
CA CYS A 70 9.63 13.68 2.40
C CYS A 70 10.01 12.85 1.14
N GLU A 71 9.18 11.91 0.73
CA GLU A 71 9.35 11.12 -0.50
C GLU A 71 9.37 12.04 -1.74
N GLY A 72 8.39 12.95 -1.87
CA GLY A 72 8.38 13.95 -2.96
C GLY A 72 9.61 14.86 -2.95
N MET A 73 10.09 15.31 -1.78
CA MET A 73 11.36 16.04 -1.70
C MET A 73 12.54 15.21 -2.21
N ASN A 74 12.59 13.91 -1.90
CA ASN A 74 13.68 13.05 -2.34
C ASN A 74 13.71 12.83 -3.86
N GLU A 75 12.57 12.87 -4.55
CA GLU A 75 12.51 12.84 -6.03
C GLU A 75 13.24 14.07 -6.62
N ILE A 76 12.98 15.27 -6.13
CA ILE A 76 13.66 16.49 -6.59
C ILE A 76 15.16 16.50 -6.25
N ILE A 77 15.52 16.05 -5.05
CA ILE A 77 16.93 15.89 -4.66
C ILE A 77 17.65 14.92 -5.59
N HIS A 78 16.96 13.87 -6.02
CA HIS A 78 17.52 12.91 -6.95
C HIS A 78 17.88 13.57 -8.30
N ILE A 79 17.01 14.41 -8.85
CA ILE A 79 17.26 15.16 -10.09
C ILE A 79 18.50 16.03 -9.94
N ILE A 80 18.65 16.75 -8.82
CA ILE A 80 19.80 17.62 -8.56
C ILE A 80 21.10 16.79 -8.43
N LEU A 81 21.05 15.69 -7.69
CA LEU A 81 22.18 14.79 -7.52
C LEU A 81 22.65 14.22 -8.86
N LEU A 82 21.71 13.81 -9.70
CA LEU A 82 21.97 13.29 -11.03
C LEU A 82 22.74 14.31 -11.86
N SER A 83 22.27 15.56 -11.89
CA SER A 83 22.89 16.65 -12.62
C SER A 83 24.30 16.98 -12.13
N MET A 84 24.52 16.93 -10.80
CA MET A 84 25.85 17.20 -10.21
C MET A 84 26.86 16.09 -10.52
N ILE A 85 26.42 14.83 -10.57
CA ILE A 85 27.28 13.71 -10.94
C ILE A 85 27.60 13.76 -12.44
N ASP A 86 26.61 14.13 -13.27
CA ASP A 86 26.80 14.31 -14.70
C ASP A 86 27.81 15.42 -15.01
N GLU A 87 27.70 16.57 -14.38
CA GLU A 87 28.66 17.68 -14.53
C GLU A 87 30.10 17.28 -14.16
N LYS A 88 30.27 16.36 -13.18
CA LYS A 88 31.62 15.88 -12.77
C LYS A 88 32.20 14.80 -13.67
N HIS A 89 31.38 13.94 -14.25
CA HIS A 89 31.79 12.69 -14.88
C HIS A 89 31.41 12.55 -16.34
N ASP A 90 30.70 13.54 -16.92
CA ASP A 90 30.22 13.55 -18.31
C ASP A 90 29.54 12.19 -18.67
N LEU A 91 28.47 11.90 -17.97
CA LEU A 91 27.80 10.61 -18.04
C LEU A 91 27.01 10.47 -19.35
N SER A 92 27.00 9.27 -19.91
CA SER A 92 26.11 8.97 -21.03
C SER A 92 24.64 8.93 -20.59
N ASN A 93 23.70 9.20 -21.50
CA ASN A 93 22.26 9.12 -21.25
C ASN A 93 21.82 7.78 -20.61
N TYR A 94 22.53 6.69 -20.89
CA TYR A 94 22.28 5.38 -20.28
C TYR A 94 22.66 5.32 -18.79
N HIS A 95 23.74 5.98 -18.39
CA HIS A 95 24.12 6.08 -16.98
C HIS A 95 23.14 6.94 -16.20
N LEU A 96 22.65 8.02 -16.81
CA LEU A 96 21.61 8.88 -16.23
C LEU A 96 20.29 8.10 -16.06
N ALA A 97 19.86 7.37 -17.09
CA ALA A 97 18.69 6.52 -17.02
C ALA A 97 18.84 5.42 -15.96
N PHE A 98 20.03 4.81 -15.85
CA PHE A 98 20.32 3.80 -14.83
C PHE A 98 20.19 4.38 -13.41
N MET A 99 20.82 5.52 -13.12
CA MET A 99 20.73 6.16 -11.81
C MET A 99 19.29 6.53 -11.45
N ASN A 100 18.53 7.04 -12.40
CA ASN A 100 17.13 7.36 -12.18
C ASN A 100 16.27 6.12 -11.91
N SER A 101 16.63 4.99 -12.50
CA SER A 101 15.88 3.74 -12.39
C SER A 101 16.22 2.90 -11.17
N ILE A 102 17.42 3.06 -10.58
CA ILE A 102 17.90 2.17 -9.52
C ILE A 102 17.07 2.28 -8.23
N GLU A 103 16.52 3.45 -7.93
CA GLU A 103 15.62 3.67 -6.81
C GLU A 103 14.30 2.91 -6.99
N TYR A 104 13.72 2.95 -8.19
CA TYR A 104 12.50 2.19 -8.53
C TYR A 104 12.73 0.68 -8.51
N PHE A 105 13.96 0.23 -8.79
CA PHE A 105 14.33 -1.17 -8.64
C PHE A 105 14.30 -1.61 -7.18
N GLY A 106 14.93 -0.84 -6.28
CA GLY A 106 14.84 -1.08 -4.83
C GLY A 106 13.39 -1.10 -4.34
N TYR A 107 12.62 -0.11 -4.75
CA TYR A 107 11.19 -0.01 -4.44
C TYR A 107 10.39 -1.23 -4.92
N SER A 108 10.61 -1.69 -6.17
CA SER A 108 9.91 -2.85 -6.73
C SER A 108 10.18 -4.11 -5.91
N ILE A 109 11.44 -4.38 -5.58
CA ILE A 109 11.82 -5.56 -4.80
C ILE A 109 11.16 -5.50 -3.41
N SER A 110 11.17 -4.34 -2.76
CA SER A 110 10.60 -4.21 -1.42
C SER A 110 9.09 -4.40 -1.41
N THR A 111 8.36 -3.87 -2.39
CA THR A 111 6.91 -4.06 -2.50
C THR A 111 6.55 -5.53 -2.75
N LEU A 112 7.35 -6.26 -3.50
CA LEU A 112 7.19 -7.71 -3.66
C LEU A 112 7.41 -8.46 -2.34
N LEU A 113 8.39 -8.02 -1.54
CA LEU A 113 8.79 -8.67 -0.30
C LEU A 113 8.00 -8.21 0.93
N VAL A 114 7.28 -7.07 0.89
CA VAL A 114 6.64 -6.48 2.06
C VAL A 114 5.69 -7.44 2.78
N ASN A 115 4.93 -8.24 2.03
CA ASN A 115 4.04 -9.25 2.64
C ASN A 115 4.83 -10.38 3.32
N TYR A 116 6.01 -10.73 2.80
CA TYR A 116 6.90 -11.70 3.45
C TYR A 116 7.52 -11.10 4.71
N ILE A 117 7.99 -9.87 4.66
CA ILE A 117 8.59 -9.13 5.79
C ILE A 117 7.57 -8.99 6.93
N THR A 118 6.33 -8.61 6.65
CA THR A 118 5.29 -8.46 7.69
C THR A 118 4.81 -9.77 8.31
N ASN A 119 5.07 -10.90 7.65
CA ASN A 119 4.86 -12.22 8.24
C ASN A 119 6.03 -12.67 9.15
N LEU A 120 7.25 -12.15 8.93
CA LEU A 120 8.41 -12.44 9.78
C LEU A 120 8.45 -11.52 11.00
N ILE A 121 8.20 -10.24 10.81
CA ILE A 121 8.23 -9.21 11.85
C ILE A 121 6.91 -8.45 11.87
N LYS A 122 6.54 -7.87 13.02
CA LYS A 122 5.33 -7.05 13.12
C LYS A 122 5.43 -5.83 12.23
N ARG A 123 4.30 -5.36 11.67
CA ARG A 123 4.23 -4.16 10.81
C ARG A 123 4.92 -2.95 11.46
N LYS A 124 4.69 -2.73 12.75
CA LYS A 124 5.33 -1.64 13.52
C LYS A 124 6.86 -1.67 13.42
N TYR A 125 7.48 -2.83 13.63
CA TYR A 125 8.94 -2.95 13.56
C TYR A 125 9.47 -2.83 12.13
N ALA A 126 8.73 -3.32 11.14
CA ALA A 126 9.08 -3.13 9.72
C ALA A 126 9.10 -1.63 9.37
N ILE A 127 8.10 -0.85 9.81
CA ILE A 127 8.06 0.60 9.65
C ILE A 127 9.25 1.25 10.35
N LEU A 128 9.50 0.95 11.63
CA LEU A 128 10.59 1.54 12.41
C LEU A 128 11.97 1.29 11.79
N ILE A 129 12.25 0.04 11.39
CA ILE A 129 13.52 -0.32 10.75
C ILE A 129 13.66 0.43 9.42
N SER A 130 12.62 0.46 8.59
CA SER A 130 12.68 1.11 7.28
C SER A 130 12.85 2.63 7.40
N VAL A 131 12.18 3.29 8.36
CA VAL A 131 12.38 4.72 8.62
C VAL A 131 13.79 5.00 9.14
N PHE A 132 14.31 4.18 10.03
CA PHE A 132 15.67 4.34 10.55
C PHE A 132 16.72 4.17 9.45
N VAL A 133 16.60 3.16 8.61
CA VAL A 133 17.51 2.94 7.48
C VAL A 133 17.38 4.07 6.46
N SER A 134 16.16 4.55 6.15
CA SER A 134 15.97 5.69 5.24
C SER A 134 16.60 6.98 5.79
N LEU A 135 16.57 7.20 7.12
CA LEU A 135 17.25 8.30 7.77
C LEU A 135 18.77 8.23 7.57
N LEU A 136 19.35 7.03 7.76
CA LEU A 136 20.79 6.82 7.51
C LEU A 136 21.15 7.06 6.04
N CYS A 137 20.36 6.56 5.11
CA CYS A 137 20.56 6.75 3.67
C CYS A 137 20.44 8.23 3.27
N THR A 138 19.46 8.96 3.80
CA THR A 138 19.31 10.39 3.56
C THR A 138 20.52 11.17 4.10
N GLY A 139 21.02 10.82 5.30
CA GLY A 139 22.25 11.39 5.85
C GLY A 139 23.49 11.08 5.00
N LEU A 140 23.65 9.83 4.55
CA LEU A 140 24.76 9.40 3.70
C LEU A 140 24.71 10.05 2.31
N SER A 141 23.55 10.49 1.83
CA SER A 141 23.42 11.24 0.56
C SER A 141 24.25 12.52 0.56
N ILE A 142 24.62 13.10 1.73
CA ILE A 142 25.51 14.27 1.84
C ILE A 142 26.89 13.99 1.23
N THR A 143 27.36 12.74 1.29
CA THR A 143 28.67 12.31 0.79
C THR A 143 28.61 11.58 -0.55
N SER A 144 27.44 11.47 -1.14
CA SER A 144 27.16 10.60 -2.31
C SER A 144 27.53 11.24 -3.65
N PHE A 145 28.78 11.68 -3.81
CA PHE A 145 29.27 12.28 -5.08
C PHE A 145 29.94 11.26 -6.02
N ASN A 146 30.05 10.00 -5.60
CA ASN A 146 30.53 8.91 -6.43
C ASN A 146 29.33 8.17 -7.02
N PHE A 147 29.32 7.93 -8.33
CA PHE A 147 28.25 7.25 -9.06
C PHE A 147 27.83 5.91 -8.43
N ILE A 148 28.80 5.04 -8.09
CA ILE A 148 28.52 3.72 -7.53
C ILE A 148 27.90 3.86 -6.12
N PHE A 149 28.49 4.70 -5.28
CA PHE A 149 27.99 4.90 -3.92
C PHE A 149 26.60 5.52 -3.91
N ALA A 150 26.37 6.54 -4.75
CA ALA A 150 25.06 7.16 -4.93
C ALA A 150 24.01 6.15 -5.40
N SER A 151 24.35 5.29 -6.37
CA SER A 151 23.46 4.25 -6.88
C SER A 151 23.05 3.23 -5.80
N ILE A 152 24.03 2.74 -5.02
CA ILE A 152 23.76 1.81 -3.91
C ILE A 152 22.87 2.47 -2.84
N ASN A 153 23.18 3.72 -2.48
CA ASN A 153 22.42 4.46 -1.48
C ASN A 153 20.97 4.68 -1.93
N ARG A 154 20.76 5.03 -3.20
CA ARG A 154 19.44 5.19 -3.81
C ARG A 154 18.66 3.89 -3.89
N PHE A 155 19.32 2.78 -4.21
CA PHE A 155 18.68 1.46 -4.17
C PHE A 155 18.13 1.12 -2.78
N ILE A 156 18.95 1.35 -1.72
CA ILE A 156 18.53 1.06 -0.34
C ILE A 156 17.40 2.01 0.09
N LEU A 157 17.48 3.29 -0.29
CA LEU A 157 16.44 4.29 0.00
C LEU A 157 15.11 3.89 -0.65
N GLY A 158 15.12 3.53 -1.93
CA GLY A 158 13.94 3.05 -2.65
C GLY A 158 13.37 1.78 -2.03
N PHE A 159 14.23 0.85 -1.57
CA PHE A 159 13.79 -0.34 -0.84
C PHE A 159 13.03 0.01 0.45
N CYS A 160 13.51 0.99 1.22
CA CYS A 160 12.82 1.46 2.41
C CYS A 160 11.50 2.15 2.08
N PHE A 161 11.47 3.01 1.06
CA PHE A 161 10.26 3.73 0.65
C PHE A 161 9.16 2.78 0.19
N GLY A 162 9.48 1.72 -0.54
CA GLY A 162 8.48 0.75 -0.96
C GLY A 162 7.82 -0.04 0.18
N ILE A 163 8.53 -0.25 1.30
CA ILE A 163 7.94 -0.81 2.53
C ILE A 163 7.04 0.23 3.20
N LEU A 164 7.53 1.46 3.34
CA LEU A 164 6.86 2.53 4.09
C LEU A 164 5.57 2.98 3.41
N ASP A 165 5.59 3.17 2.08
CA ASP A 165 4.44 3.59 1.28
C ASP A 165 3.23 2.65 1.50
N ILE A 166 3.46 1.35 1.54
CA ILE A 166 2.39 0.39 1.76
C ILE A 166 1.98 0.32 3.23
N LEU A 167 2.94 0.19 4.15
CA LEU A 167 2.63 -0.14 5.53
C LEU A 167 2.09 1.04 6.33
N ILE A 168 2.63 2.26 6.14
CA ILE A 168 2.14 3.45 6.82
C ILE A 168 0.75 3.82 6.29
N TYR A 169 0.56 3.77 4.97
CA TYR A 169 -0.74 4.00 4.34
C TYR A 169 -1.80 3.01 4.83
N LEU A 170 -1.53 1.70 4.79
CA LEU A 170 -2.50 0.70 5.23
C LEU A 170 -2.82 0.80 6.72
N ASN A 171 -1.83 1.15 7.57
CA ASN A 171 -2.08 1.33 9.00
C ASN A 171 -3.10 2.46 9.25
N LEU A 172 -2.99 3.57 8.52
CA LEU A 172 -3.98 4.63 8.58
C LEU A 172 -5.31 4.20 7.94
N PHE A 173 -5.29 3.70 6.71
CA PHE A 173 -6.47 3.33 5.93
C PHE A 173 -7.39 2.34 6.68
N GLU A 174 -6.81 1.33 7.33
CA GLU A 174 -7.52 0.32 8.09
C GLU A 174 -8.07 0.82 9.43
N SER A 175 -7.50 1.89 9.98
CA SER A 175 -7.93 2.50 11.24
C SER A 175 -9.00 3.58 11.07
N LEU A 176 -9.21 4.09 9.86
CA LEU A 176 -10.15 5.19 9.60
C LEU A 176 -11.62 4.74 9.66
N PRO A 177 -12.51 5.60 10.22
CA PRO A 177 -13.95 5.45 10.13
C PRO A 177 -14.43 5.37 8.67
N THR A 178 -15.49 4.58 8.42
CA THR A 178 -16.00 4.30 7.06
C THR A 178 -16.38 5.56 6.29
N LYS A 179 -16.99 6.53 6.97
CA LYS A 179 -17.54 7.76 6.37
C LYS A 179 -16.48 8.71 5.80
N ILE A 180 -15.29 8.77 6.41
CA ILE A 180 -14.24 9.73 6.05
C ILE A 180 -13.03 9.06 5.39
N ARG A 181 -13.01 7.74 5.33
CA ARG A 181 -11.87 6.94 4.85
C ARG A 181 -11.42 7.36 3.45
N GLY A 182 -12.34 7.41 2.48
CA GLY A 182 -12.02 7.77 1.10
C GLY A 182 -11.42 9.18 1.01
N PHE A 183 -12.04 10.15 1.67
CA PHE A 183 -11.57 11.54 1.69
C PHE A 183 -10.17 11.67 2.30
N VAL A 184 -9.96 11.11 3.50
CA VAL A 184 -8.68 11.21 4.22
C VAL A 184 -7.57 10.46 3.46
N SER A 185 -7.87 9.28 2.91
CA SER A 185 -6.91 8.48 2.13
C SER A 185 -6.48 9.17 0.83
N THR A 186 -7.36 9.93 0.20
CA THR A 186 -7.01 10.72 -0.98
C THR A 186 -6.27 12.00 -0.59
N MET A 187 -6.66 12.63 0.52
CA MET A 187 -6.03 13.86 1.02
C MET A 187 -4.55 13.66 1.36
N ILE A 188 -4.17 12.48 1.84
CA ILE A 188 -2.78 12.17 2.13
C ILE A 188 -1.91 12.22 0.88
N LEU A 189 -2.40 11.73 -0.27
CA LEU A 189 -1.66 11.69 -1.51
C LEU A 189 -1.28 13.08 -2.04
N LEU A 190 -1.95 14.15 -1.56
CA LEU A 190 -1.59 15.53 -1.85
C LEU A 190 -0.19 15.90 -1.32
N PHE A 191 0.28 15.27 -0.24
CA PHE A 191 1.54 15.67 0.40
C PHE A 191 2.77 15.29 -0.42
N PHE A 192 2.69 14.30 -1.29
CA PHE A 192 3.76 13.95 -2.21
C PHE A 192 4.08 15.12 -3.17
N PRO A 193 3.16 15.62 -4.01
CA PRO A 193 3.43 16.75 -4.88
C PRO A 193 3.71 18.06 -4.13
N LEU A 194 3.18 18.23 -2.91
CA LEU A 194 3.58 19.37 -2.08
C LEU A 194 5.05 19.32 -1.69
N GLY A 195 5.61 18.14 -1.45
CA GLY A 195 7.04 17.94 -1.19
C GLY A 195 7.88 18.27 -2.42
N GLU A 196 7.51 17.77 -3.59
CA GLU A 196 8.16 18.09 -4.88
C GLU A 196 8.14 19.59 -5.15
N PHE A 197 6.98 20.21 -5.04
CA PHE A 197 6.81 21.64 -5.26
C PHE A 197 7.62 22.49 -4.28
N ALA A 198 7.59 22.16 -2.97
CA ALA A 198 8.30 22.91 -1.95
C ALA A 198 9.82 22.91 -2.18
N LEU A 199 10.36 21.76 -2.56
CA LEU A 199 11.79 21.65 -2.81
C LEU A 199 12.19 22.26 -4.17
N SER A 200 11.44 22.06 -5.24
CA SER A 200 11.67 22.69 -6.54
C SER A 200 11.63 24.22 -6.44
N LEU A 201 10.70 24.76 -5.65
CA LEU A 201 10.63 26.20 -5.35
C LEU A 201 11.87 26.69 -4.58
N THR A 202 12.34 25.90 -3.61
CA THR A 202 13.56 26.18 -2.85
C THR A 202 14.78 26.19 -3.80
N CYS A 203 14.84 25.25 -4.74
CA CYS A 203 15.86 25.19 -5.77
C CYS A 203 15.88 26.46 -6.65
N TYR A 204 14.71 26.87 -7.12
CA TYR A 204 14.58 28.08 -7.94
C TYR A 204 15.14 29.35 -7.26
N PHE A 205 14.90 29.50 -5.94
CA PHE A 205 15.37 30.67 -5.20
C PHE A 205 16.84 30.60 -4.76
N LYS A 206 17.35 29.39 -4.46
CA LYS A 206 18.65 29.20 -3.81
C LYS A 206 19.76 28.70 -4.71
N LEU A 207 19.45 27.99 -5.81
CA LEU A 207 20.48 27.51 -6.71
C LEU A 207 21.07 28.67 -7.52
N LYS A 208 22.35 28.93 -7.25
CA LYS A 208 23.18 29.85 -7.99
C LYS A 208 24.20 29.06 -8.80
N GLU A 209 24.47 29.51 -10.00
CA GLU A 209 25.53 28.93 -10.84
C GLU A 209 26.86 28.92 -10.07
N GLY A 210 27.57 27.81 -10.12
CA GLY A 210 28.88 27.63 -9.45
C GLY A 210 28.85 27.24 -7.95
N GLN A 211 27.67 27.12 -7.31
CA GLN A 211 27.54 26.70 -5.90
C GLN A 211 26.62 25.48 -5.70
N MET A 212 26.49 24.64 -6.70
CA MET A 212 25.55 23.50 -6.70
C MET A 212 25.77 22.57 -5.51
N GLU A 213 27.00 22.22 -5.18
CA GLU A 213 27.33 21.28 -4.10
C GLU A 213 26.92 21.78 -2.71
N VAL A 214 27.16 23.08 -2.42
CA VAL A 214 26.79 23.68 -1.14
C VAL A 214 25.27 23.77 -1.00
N ASN A 215 24.60 24.14 -2.09
CA ASN A 215 23.16 24.25 -2.12
C ASN A 215 22.48 22.87 -2.01
N TYR A 216 23.03 21.83 -2.63
CA TYR A 216 22.57 20.45 -2.50
C TYR A 216 22.60 19.96 -1.03
N LYS A 217 23.74 20.17 -0.34
CA LYS A 217 23.86 19.82 1.08
C LYS A 217 22.85 20.54 1.96
N PHE A 218 22.59 21.82 1.67
CA PHE A 218 21.57 22.60 2.37
C PHE A 218 20.15 22.03 2.11
N MET A 219 19.83 21.68 0.87
CA MET A 219 18.51 21.14 0.50
C MET A 219 18.25 19.78 1.14
N LEU A 220 19.30 18.97 1.30
CA LEU A 220 19.19 17.65 1.92
C LEU A 220 18.84 17.71 3.41
N LEU A 221 19.07 18.86 4.09
CA LEU A 221 18.66 19.03 5.48
C LEU A 221 17.14 18.94 5.68
N PHE A 222 16.34 19.37 4.71
CA PHE A 222 14.88 19.33 4.83
C PHE A 222 14.35 17.89 4.93
N PRO A 223 14.56 16.98 3.96
CA PRO A 223 14.10 15.62 4.11
C PRO A 223 14.76 14.89 5.27
N PHE A 224 15.99 15.22 5.65
CA PHE A 224 16.64 14.65 6.82
C PHE A 224 15.90 15.00 8.11
N ILE A 225 15.57 16.29 8.32
CA ILE A 225 14.81 16.75 9.50
C ILE A 225 13.42 16.08 9.54
N PHE A 226 12.71 16.06 8.41
CA PHE A 226 11.38 15.43 8.36
C PHE A 226 11.45 13.92 8.62
N THR A 227 12.46 13.22 8.10
CA THR A 227 12.67 11.79 8.39
C THR A 227 12.97 11.55 9.87
N CYS A 228 13.69 12.45 10.56
CA CYS A 228 13.86 12.39 12.01
C CYS A 228 12.51 12.50 12.74
N ILE A 229 11.64 13.43 12.32
CA ILE A 229 10.31 13.60 12.93
C ILE A 229 9.46 12.35 12.68
N ILE A 230 9.51 11.77 11.48
CA ILE A 230 8.81 10.52 11.14
C ILE A 230 9.32 9.37 12.03
N CYS A 231 10.63 9.28 12.24
CA CYS A 231 11.22 8.26 13.11
C CYS A 231 10.70 8.37 14.55
N LEU A 232 10.60 9.57 15.09
CA LEU A 232 10.04 9.82 16.41
C LEU A 232 8.54 9.48 16.46
N SER A 233 7.75 9.88 15.47
CA SER A 233 6.33 9.60 15.41
C SER A 233 6.04 8.10 15.24
N ALA A 234 6.86 7.38 14.49
CA ALA A 234 6.72 5.94 14.25
C ALA A 234 6.83 5.09 15.53
N ILE A 235 7.52 5.57 16.57
CA ILE A 235 7.61 4.89 17.88
C ILE A 235 6.22 4.75 18.52
N PHE A 236 5.35 5.74 18.35
CA PHE A 236 4.01 5.79 18.94
C PHE A 236 2.96 5.04 18.11
N LEU A 237 3.29 4.58 16.90
CA LEU A 237 2.36 3.81 16.08
C LEU A 237 1.98 2.50 16.76
N GLN A 238 0.70 2.12 16.66
CA GLN A 238 0.19 0.82 17.07
C GLN A 238 -0.09 -0.04 15.82
N GLU A 239 -0.15 -1.34 15.99
CA GLU A 239 -0.58 -2.22 14.90
C GLU A 239 -2.07 -2.00 14.63
N SER A 240 -2.48 -2.07 13.35
CA SER A 240 -3.87 -1.95 12.96
C SER A 240 -4.71 -3.05 13.64
N PRO A 241 -5.79 -2.70 14.39
CA PRO A 241 -6.67 -3.69 14.96
C PRO A 241 -7.24 -4.64 13.90
N ARG A 242 -7.59 -4.11 12.72
CA ARG A 242 -8.15 -4.89 11.61
C ARG A 242 -7.18 -5.95 11.10
N GLU A 243 -5.89 -5.62 10.97
CA GLU A 243 -4.85 -6.60 10.60
C GLU A 243 -4.68 -7.70 11.65
N LEU A 244 -4.75 -7.34 12.94
CA LEU A 244 -4.64 -8.31 14.03
C LEU A 244 -5.83 -9.27 14.03
N PHE A 245 -7.04 -8.76 13.85
CA PHE A 245 -8.25 -9.58 13.82
C PHE A 245 -8.34 -10.46 12.56
N PHE A 246 -8.16 -9.89 11.38
CA PHE A 246 -8.39 -10.60 10.12
C PHE A 246 -7.10 -11.15 9.50
N GLY A 247 -6.01 -10.38 9.55
CA GLY A 247 -4.74 -10.76 8.92
C GLY A 247 -4.02 -11.85 9.69
N LYS A 248 -3.87 -11.67 11.01
CA LYS A 248 -3.11 -12.57 11.89
C LYS A 248 -3.96 -13.50 12.75
N GLN A 249 -5.26 -13.23 12.86
CA GLN A 249 -6.21 -13.93 13.72
C GLN A 249 -5.80 -13.91 15.22
N GLU A 250 -5.12 -12.84 15.64
CA GLU A 250 -4.66 -12.61 17.01
C GLU A 250 -5.68 -11.71 17.75
N TYR A 251 -6.80 -12.28 18.15
CA TYR A 251 -7.96 -11.56 18.70
C TYR A 251 -7.65 -10.79 19.98
N GLU A 252 -6.91 -11.38 20.92
CA GLU A 252 -6.51 -10.72 22.17
C GLU A 252 -5.64 -9.47 21.92
N LYS A 253 -4.66 -9.58 21.01
CA LYS A 253 -3.81 -8.45 20.62
C LYS A 253 -4.58 -7.38 19.86
N GLY A 254 -5.59 -7.78 19.09
CA GLY A 254 -6.50 -6.84 18.42
C GLY A 254 -7.29 -6.00 19.42
N ALA A 255 -7.85 -6.64 20.45
CA ALA A 255 -8.54 -5.96 21.55
C ALA A 255 -7.58 -5.06 22.36
N GLU A 256 -6.36 -5.53 22.64
CA GLU A 256 -5.33 -4.73 23.31
C GLU A 256 -4.92 -3.51 22.47
N SER A 257 -4.83 -3.64 21.15
CA SER A 257 -4.54 -2.52 20.26
C SER A 257 -5.64 -1.46 20.31
N PHE A 258 -6.92 -1.84 20.28
CA PHE A 258 -8.04 -0.91 20.51
C PHE A 258 -7.95 -0.20 21.85
N LYS A 259 -7.63 -0.95 22.93
CA LYS A 259 -7.46 -0.36 24.26
C LYS A 259 -6.35 0.68 24.27
N LYS A 260 -5.18 0.39 23.68
CA LYS A 260 -4.05 1.34 23.58
C LYS A 260 -4.40 2.59 22.77
N ILE A 261 -5.14 2.42 21.65
CA ILE A 261 -5.63 3.53 20.85
C ILE A 261 -6.57 4.41 21.69
N ASN A 262 -7.47 3.81 22.43
CA ASN A 262 -8.40 4.52 23.30
C ASN A 262 -7.68 5.22 24.46
N GLU A 263 -6.66 4.59 25.05
CA GLU A 263 -5.83 5.21 26.09
C GLU A 263 -5.05 6.42 25.55
N PHE A 264 -4.55 6.36 24.33
CA PHE A 264 -3.89 7.49 23.67
C PHE A 264 -4.85 8.67 23.44
N ASN A 265 -6.13 8.36 23.23
CA ASN A 265 -7.18 9.36 22.97
C ASN A 265 -7.80 9.96 24.24
N ARG A 266 -7.48 9.49 25.44
CA ARG A 266 -8.08 9.94 26.71
C ARG A 266 -7.83 11.43 26.93
N ASP A 267 -8.82 12.25 26.53
CA ASP A 267 -9.08 13.53 27.16
C ASP A 267 -10.00 13.31 28.38
N GLU A 268 -9.71 13.99 29.48
CA GLU A 268 -10.54 13.93 30.68
C GLU A 268 -11.98 14.39 30.46
N SER A 269 -12.22 15.20 29.41
CA SER A 269 -13.55 15.66 29.01
C SER A 269 -14.42 14.61 28.28
N ASN A 270 -13.82 13.49 27.82
CA ASN A 270 -14.49 12.44 27.03
C ASN A 270 -14.64 11.10 27.78
N LYS A 271 -14.45 11.10 29.09
CA LYS A 271 -14.61 9.91 29.94
C LYS A 271 -15.98 9.22 29.81
N ASN A 272 -16.99 9.92 29.32
CA ASN A 272 -18.38 9.42 29.26
C ASN A 272 -18.83 8.95 27.87
N LYS A 273 -17.98 9.05 26.81
CA LYS A 273 -18.39 8.66 25.44
C LYS A 273 -17.95 7.28 24.98
N PHE A 274 -16.99 6.66 25.66
CA PHE A 274 -16.49 5.33 25.31
C PHE A 274 -16.15 4.56 26.57
N ASN A 275 -17.16 3.93 27.15
CA ASN A 275 -16.94 2.82 28.07
C ASN A 275 -16.86 1.54 27.24
N PHE A 276 -15.74 0.80 27.36
CA PHE A 276 -15.71 -0.63 27.02
C PHE A 276 -16.72 -1.43 27.85
N GLY A 277 -17.41 -0.79 28.80
CA GLY A 277 -18.52 -1.28 29.56
C GLY A 277 -19.89 -0.88 29.01
N ASP A 278 -20.00 -0.51 27.73
CA ASP A 278 -21.30 -0.42 27.08
C ASP A 278 -21.87 -1.85 26.99
N PRO A 279 -22.99 -2.14 27.64
CA PRO A 279 -23.50 -3.53 27.76
C PRO A 279 -23.73 -4.19 26.39
N GLU A 280 -23.99 -3.41 25.33
CA GLU A 280 -24.12 -3.94 23.97
C GLU A 280 -22.76 -4.34 23.36
N VAL A 281 -21.70 -3.57 23.63
CA VAL A 281 -20.33 -3.86 23.14
C VAL A 281 -19.72 -5.00 23.93
N GLU A 282 -19.94 -5.04 25.24
CA GLU A 282 -19.46 -6.12 26.12
C GLU A 282 -20.22 -7.43 25.85
N LYS A 283 -21.53 -7.35 25.60
CA LYS A 283 -22.34 -8.49 25.20
C LYS A 283 -21.93 -9.04 23.83
N ALA A 284 -21.70 -8.18 22.83
CA ALA A 284 -21.22 -8.61 21.52
C ALA A 284 -19.80 -9.18 21.59
N ALA A 285 -18.91 -8.63 22.42
CA ALA A 285 -17.57 -9.16 22.65
C ALA A 285 -17.59 -10.49 23.42
N ASN A 286 -18.49 -10.65 24.38
CA ASN A 286 -18.70 -11.90 25.12
C ASN A 286 -19.37 -12.95 24.25
N ASP A 287 -20.39 -12.62 23.47
CA ASP A 287 -21.04 -13.53 22.52
C ASP A 287 -20.04 -14.04 21.47
N ILE A 288 -19.14 -13.17 20.98
CA ILE A 288 -18.06 -13.55 20.05
C ILE A 288 -17.00 -14.41 20.77
N SER A 289 -16.63 -14.10 22.01
CA SER A 289 -15.64 -14.89 22.77
C SER A 289 -16.18 -16.26 23.18
N ILE A 290 -17.48 -16.37 23.45
CA ILE A 290 -18.17 -17.65 23.69
C ILE A 290 -18.29 -18.44 22.38
N GLU A 291 -18.69 -17.82 21.28
CA GLU A 291 -18.75 -18.46 19.94
C GLU A 291 -17.36 -18.92 19.44
N LEU A 292 -16.28 -18.22 19.83
CA LEU A 292 -14.90 -18.58 19.48
C LEU A 292 -14.30 -19.63 20.44
N GLY A 293 -15.00 -20.02 21.51
CA GLY A 293 -14.51 -20.97 22.50
C GLY A 293 -13.32 -20.44 23.34
N ILE A 294 -13.16 -19.11 23.44
CA ILE A 294 -12.09 -18.43 24.19
C ILE A 294 -12.49 -18.28 25.67
N MET A 295 -13.79 -18.15 25.94
CA MET A 295 -14.34 -18.17 27.31
C MET A 295 -15.25 -19.39 27.50
N PRO A 296 -15.13 -20.12 28.63
CA PRO A 296 -16.07 -21.17 28.96
C PRO A 296 -17.43 -20.55 29.23
N ASN A 297 -18.51 -21.20 28.73
CA ASN A 297 -19.88 -20.85 29.09
C ASN A 297 -19.99 -20.84 30.63
N GLN A 298 -20.44 -19.72 31.20
CA GLN A 298 -20.56 -19.56 32.67
C GLN A 298 -21.55 -20.51 33.32
N ASP A 299 -22.23 -21.37 32.56
CA ASP A 299 -23.26 -22.30 33.10
C ASP A 299 -22.70 -23.65 33.56
N ASN A 300 -21.38 -23.89 33.52
CA ASN A 300 -20.76 -25.15 33.96
C ASN A 300 -19.62 -24.94 34.97
N HIS A 301 -19.88 -24.24 36.08
CA HIS A 301 -19.02 -24.25 37.25
C HIS A 301 -19.62 -25.19 38.31
N GLU A 302 -19.27 -26.49 38.21
CA GLU A 302 -19.05 -27.38 39.33
C GLU A 302 -18.51 -28.72 38.80
N ALA A 303 -17.36 -29.11 39.31
CA ALA A 303 -16.63 -30.37 39.07
C ALA A 303 -15.55 -30.30 37.94
N GLN A 304 -14.33 -29.94 38.35
CA GLN A 304 -13.07 -30.59 37.90
C GLN A 304 -11.83 -29.85 38.45
N ASN A 305 -11.58 -29.94 39.71
CA ASN A 305 -10.27 -29.69 40.32
C ASN A 305 -9.78 -31.01 40.89
N GLU A 306 -8.88 -31.74 40.20
CA GLU A 306 -7.94 -32.67 40.87
C GLU A 306 -6.99 -33.44 39.94
N ASN A 307 -7.01 -33.30 38.61
CA ASN A 307 -6.14 -34.09 37.72
C ASN A 307 -5.11 -33.30 36.90
N GLU A 308 -4.86 -32.05 37.20
CA GLU A 308 -4.05 -31.14 36.37
C GLU A 308 -2.52 -31.19 36.61
N PHE A 309 -2.02 -31.99 37.53
CA PHE A 309 -0.60 -31.97 37.92
C PHE A 309 0.29 -33.06 37.28
N GLN A 310 -0.27 -34.06 36.60
CA GLN A 310 0.50 -35.13 35.97
C GLN A 310 0.65 -35.06 34.46
N ASP A 311 -0.01 -34.13 33.77
CA ASP A 311 0.07 -33.98 32.30
C ASP A 311 1.15 -33.00 31.80
N ASN A 312 1.77 -32.23 32.68
CA ASN A 312 2.76 -31.21 32.31
C ASN A 312 4.12 -31.73 31.79
N ILE A 313 4.39 -33.04 31.86
CA ILE A 313 5.66 -33.62 31.35
C ILE A 313 5.51 -34.22 29.94
N LYS A 314 4.30 -34.51 29.48
CA LYS A 314 4.04 -34.92 28.08
C LYS A 314 3.97 -33.76 27.10
N ASP A 315 3.81 -32.52 27.58
CA ASP A 315 3.55 -31.36 26.75
C ASP A 315 4.76 -30.82 25.99
N ASN A 316 6.00 -31.04 26.44
CA ASN A 316 7.18 -30.54 25.71
C ASN A 316 7.37 -31.22 24.34
N LYS A 317 6.96 -32.46 24.14
CA LYS A 317 6.96 -33.13 22.84
C LYS A 317 5.79 -32.69 21.94
N ASN A 318 4.67 -32.32 22.57
CA ASN A 318 3.50 -31.79 21.85
C ASN A 318 3.69 -30.33 21.43
N ILE A 319 4.39 -29.52 22.22
CA ILE A 319 4.76 -28.14 21.89
C ILE A 319 5.69 -28.12 20.66
N GLN A 320 6.67 -29.02 20.58
CA GLN A 320 7.56 -29.12 19.41
C GLN A 320 6.81 -29.60 18.14
N LYS A 321 5.86 -30.53 18.30
CA LYS A 321 4.95 -30.94 17.22
C LYS A 321 3.94 -29.87 16.83
N SER A 322 3.49 -29.05 17.79
CA SER A 322 2.59 -27.91 17.52
C SER A 322 3.32 -26.77 16.82
N LEU A 323 4.59 -26.50 17.15
CA LEU A 323 5.43 -25.51 16.46
C LEU A 323 5.73 -25.94 15.01
N LEU A 324 6.05 -27.21 14.77
CA LEU A 324 6.24 -27.75 13.40
C LEU A 324 4.92 -27.77 12.60
N ARG A 325 3.77 -28.02 13.24
CA ARG A 325 2.45 -27.86 12.63
C ARG A 325 2.11 -26.39 12.35
N GLN A 326 2.53 -25.47 13.21
CA GLN A 326 2.34 -24.04 13.03
C GLN A 326 3.18 -23.48 11.87
N GLU A 327 4.42 -23.95 11.69
CA GLU A 327 5.24 -23.60 10.51
C GLU A 327 4.68 -24.19 9.20
N SER A 328 4.22 -25.43 9.22
CA SER A 328 3.54 -26.07 8.08
C SER A 328 2.22 -25.34 7.75
N ASN A 329 1.41 -24.97 8.76
CA ASN A 329 0.22 -24.17 8.58
C ASN A 329 0.54 -22.77 8.04
N ASN A 330 1.60 -22.09 8.49
CA ASN A 330 2.00 -20.79 7.98
C ASN A 330 2.34 -20.83 6.48
N ASN A 331 2.98 -21.88 6.00
CA ASN A 331 3.26 -22.03 4.57
C ASN A 331 2.01 -22.35 3.76
N ILE A 332 1.09 -23.13 4.29
CA ILE A 332 -0.23 -23.41 3.69
C ILE A 332 -1.06 -22.12 3.65
N PHE A 333 -1.04 -21.30 4.71
CA PHE A 333 -1.72 -20.00 4.75
C PHE A 333 -1.15 -19.00 3.75
N LYS A 334 0.18 -18.97 3.55
CA LYS A 334 0.82 -18.11 2.53
C LYS A 334 0.38 -18.48 1.11
N MET A 335 0.39 -19.77 0.79
CA MET A 335 -0.09 -20.28 -0.50
C MET A 335 -1.60 -20.06 -0.69
N ALA A 336 -2.38 -20.16 0.38
CA ALA A 336 -3.82 -19.88 0.35
C ALA A 336 -4.12 -18.41 0.04
N ARG A 337 -3.36 -17.45 0.58
CA ARG A 337 -3.52 -16.01 0.29
C ARG A 337 -3.22 -15.70 -1.17
N LEU A 338 -2.12 -16.24 -1.73
CA LEU A 338 -1.82 -16.10 -3.16
C LEU A 338 -2.92 -16.71 -4.02
N ARG A 339 -3.38 -17.93 -3.68
CA ARG A 339 -4.46 -18.59 -4.41
C ARG A 339 -5.77 -17.81 -4.35
N GLN A 340 -6.06 -17.14 -3.22
CA GLN A 340 -7.24 -16.31 -3.06
C GLN A 340 -7.19 -15.07 -3.97
N LEU A 341 -6.01 -14.44 -4.14
CA LEU A 341 -5.82 -13.32 -5.05
C LEU A 341 -6.13 -13.70 -6.52
N PHE A 342 -5.86 -14.96 -6.90
CA PHE A 342 -6.19 -15.51 -8.22
C PHE A 342 -7.53 -16.28 -8.26
N SER A 343 -8.37 -16.11 -7.24
CA SER A 343 -9.73 -16.66 -7.28
C SER A 343 -10.58 -15.95 -8.35
N GLN A 344 -11.66 -16.59 -8.77
CA GLN A 344 -12.58 -16.02 -9.78
C GLN A 344 -13.13 -14.64 -9.37
N GLU A 345 -13.22 -14.38 -8.07
CA GLU A 345 -13.74 -13.14 -7.51
C GLU A 345 -12.74 -11.98 -7.69
N PHE A 346 -11.44 -12.22 -7.44
CA PHE A 346 -10.40 -11.17 -7.45
C PHE A 346 -9.55 -11.13 -8.72
N LEU A 347 -9.47 -12.22 -9.48
CA LEU A 347 -8.59 -12.34 -10.65
C LEU A 347 -8.74 -11.18 -11.62
N ARG A 348 -9.98 -10.84 -11.97
CA ARG A 348 -10.29 -9.74 -12.89
C ARG A 348 -9.75 -8.41 -12.39
N TYR A 349 -9.99 -8.07 -11.12
CA TYR A 349 -9.52 -6.83 -10.52
C TYR A 349 -8.00 -6.82 -10.38
N THR A 350 -7.41 -7.93 -9.99
CA THR A 350 -5.95 -8.08 -9.86
C THR A 350 -5.26 -7.81 -11.20
N LEU A 351 -5.71 -8.42 -12.28
CA LEU A 351 -5.14 -8.21 -13.62
C LEU A 351 -5.37 -6.78 -14.12
N LEU A 352 -6.57 -6.22 -13.87
CA LEU A 352 -6.86 -4.83 -14.24
C LEU A 352 -5.95 -3.84 -13.48
N PHE A 353 -5.77 -4.02 -12.18
CA PHE A 353 -4.89 -3.16 -11.38
C PHE A 353 -3.42 -3.24 -11.82
N TRP A 354 -2.95 -4.43 -12.21
CA TRP A 354 -1.61 -4.59 -12.75
C TRP A 354 -1.43 -3.85 -14.08
N ILE A 355 -2.38 -3.99 -15.00
CA ILE A 355 -2.35 -3.32 -16.30
C ILE A 355 -2.47 -1.79 -16.13
N LEU A 356 -3.49 -1.32 -15.42
CA LEU A 356 -3.71 0.10 -15.19
C LEU A 356 -2.56 0.74 -14.42
N GLY A 357 -2.07 0.09 -13.36
CA GLY A 357 -0.92 0.55 -12.57
C GLY A 357 0.36 0.59 -13.37
N SER A 358 0.67 -0.46 -14.16
CA SER A 358 1.90 -0.52 -14.96
C SER A 358 1.95 0.58 -16.00
N PHE A 359 0.93 0.69 -16.85
CA PHE A 359 0.97 1.63 -17.96
C PHE A 359 0.87 3.08 -17.49
N SER A 360 0.01 3.37 -16.50
CA SER A 360 -0.06 4.72 -15.94
C SER A 360 1.23 5.10 -15.19
N GLY A 361 1.85 4.16 -14.45
CA GLY A 361 3.14 4.37 -13.82
C GLY A 361 4.26 4.61 -14.83
N PHE A 362 4.32 3.82 -15.92
CA PHE A 362 5.28 4.01 -16.99
C PHE A 362 5.21 5.42 -17.59
N ILE A 363 4.00 5.90 -17.86
CA ILE A 363 3.78 7.22 -18.46
C ILE A 363 4.14 8.32 -17.44
N PHE A 364 3.65 8.21 -16.20
CA PHE A 364 3.87 9.20 -15.16
C PHE A 364 5.36 9.44 -14.90
N TYR A 365 6.13 8.38 -14.66
CA TYR A 365 7.57 8.50 -14.43
C TYR A 365 8.37 8.75 -15.72
N GLY A 366 7.82 8.41 -16.88
CA GLY A 366 8.39 8.77 -18.18
C GLY A 366 8.36 10.27 -18.42
N ILE A 367 7.26 10.93 -18.12
CA ILE A 367 7.11 12.38 -18.23
C ILE A 367 8.06 13.10 -17.24
N HIS A 368 8.16 12.60 -15.99
CA HIS A 368 9.10 13.14 -15.00
C HIS A 368 10.56 13.06 -15.46
N PHE A 369 10.96 11.97 -16.13
CA PHE A 369 12.30 11.81 -16.67
C PHE A 369 12.57 12.75 -17.86
N MET A 370 11.56 13.03 -18.69
CA MET A 370 11.72 13.85 -19.90
C MET A 370 12.14 15.27 -19.59
N LEU A 371 11.55 15.93 -18.60
CA LEU A 371 11.81 17.34 -18.31
C LEU A 371 13.31 17.63 -18.01
N PRO A 372 14.00 16.92 -17.09
CA PRO A 372 15.43 17.12 -16.89
C PRO A 372 16.29 16.62 -18.06
N ALA A 373 15.84 15.61 -18.82
CA ALA A 373 16.60 15.04 -19.93
C ALA A 373 16.60 15.92 -21.19
N THR A 374 15.58 16.75 -21.39
CA THR A 374 15.48 17.70 -22.52
C THR A 374 16.14 19.04 -22.23
N ALA A 375 16.38 19.36 -20.96
CA ALA A 375 17.05 20.61 -20.59
C ALA A 375 18.56 20.54 -20.87
N PRO A 376 19.09 21.35 -21.81
CA PRO A 376 20.49 21.23 -22.26
C PRO A 376 21.52 21.59 -21.18
N LYS A 377 21.15 22.38 -20.20
CA LYS A 377 21.90 22.66 -18.94
C LYS A 377 20.92 23.15 -17.90
N ILE A 378 21.06 22.69 -16.67
CA ILE A 378 20.25 23.18 -15.58
C ILE A 378 20.61 24.64 -15.29
N ASN A 379 19.73 25.53 -15.67
CA ASN A 379 19.80 26.96 -15.41
C ASN A 379 18.54 27.39 -14.61
N LYS A 380 18.44 28.71 -14.33
CA LYS A 380 17.31 29.25 -13.56
C LYS A 380 15.96 29.03 -14.26
N ASN A 381 15.91 29.03 -15.60
CA ASN A 381 14.69 28.79 -16.36
C ASN A 381 14.25 27.33 -16.24
N THR A 382 15.19 26.38 -16.26
CA THR A 382 14.90 24.95 -16.04
C THR A 382 14.27 24.69 -14.68
N PHE A 383 14.72 25.37 -13.62
CA PHE A 383 14.08 25.27 -12.32
C PHE A 383 12.69 25.91 -12.27
N LEU A 384 12.46 26.98 -13.03
CA LEU A 384 11.12 27.54 -13.16
C LEU A 384 10.18 26.55 -13.85
N ASP A 385 10.64 25.92 -14.94
CA ASP A 385 9.87 24.90 -15.66
C ASP A 385 9.57 23.70 -14.75
N LEU A 386 10.54 23.28 -13.92
CA LEU A 386 10.34 22.23 -12.90
C LEU A 386 9.29 22.65 -11.86
N VAL A 387 9.36 23.89 -11.34
CA VAL A 387 8.36 24.41 -10.38
C VAL A 387 6.97 24.41 -10.98
N LEU A 388 6.83 24.87 -12.24
CA LEU A 388 5.55 24.88 -12.94
C LEU A 388 5.03 23.46 -13.15
N PHE A 389 5.88 22.55 -13.58
CA PHE A 389 5.54 21.16 -13.85
C PHE A 389 5.09 20.42 -12.56
N GLU A 390 5.81 20.58 -11.44
CA GLU A 390 5.43 19.95 -10.17
C GLU A 390 4.18 20.61 -9.56
N SER A 391 3.98 21.91 -9.75
CA SER A 391 2.77 22.59 -9.29
C SER A 391 1.48 22.03 -9.92
N MET A 392 1.57 21.50 -11.16
CA MET A 392 0.41 20.95 -11.87
C MET A 392 -0.14 19.65 -11.29
N GLU A 393 0.57 19.04 -10.36
CA GLU A 393 0.08 17.85 -9.63
C GLU A 393 -0.76 18.19 -8.41
N ILE A 394 -0.67 19.41 -7.88
CA ILE A 394 -1.39 19.83 -6.68
C ILE A 394 -2.90 19.98 -6.93
N PRO A 395 -3.39 20.72 -7.94
CA PRO A 395 -4.82 20.90 -8.16
C PRO A 395 -5.59 19.61 -8.42
N PRO A 396 -5.10 18.63 -9.23
CA PRO A 396 -5.83 17.39 -9.48
C PRO A 396 -6.03 16.55 -8.22
N ASN A 397 -5.16 16.66 -7.21
CA ASN A 397 -5.36 16.01 -5.92
C ASN A 397 -6.58 16.57 -5.16
N PHE A 398 -6.80 17.89 -5.21
CA PHE A 398 -8.02 18.52 -4.67
C PHE A 398 -9.27 18.06 -5.44
N PHE A 399 -9.20 18.01 -6.77
CA PHE A 399 -10.29 17.47 -7.57
C PHE A 399 -10.57 16.00 -7.25
N ALA A 400 -9.55 15.17 -7.10
CA ALA A 400 -9.70 13.77 -6.72
C ALA A 400 -10.44 13.62 -5.38
N MET A 401 -10.11 14.42 -4.34
CA MET A 401 -10.81 14.42 -3.05
C MET A 401 -12.30 14.74 -3.19
N LEU A 402 -12.66 15.72 -4.01
CA LEU A 402 -14.06 16.12 -4.24
C LEU A 402 -14.82 15.06 -5.07
N LEU A 403 -14.19 14.53 -6.09
CA LEU A 403 -14.79 13.57 -7.02
C LEU A 403 -15.03 12.21 -6.39
N ILE A 404 -14.12 11.74 -5.52
CA ILE A 404 -14.22 10.44 -4.86
C ILE A 404 -15.45 10.32 -3.96
N GLU A 405 -15.89 11.42 -3.35
CA GLU A 405 -17.07 11.47 -2.49
C GLU A 405 -18.35 11.93 -3.23
N ASN A 406 -18.27 12.25 -4.51
CA ASN A 406 -19.43 12.68 -5.28
C ASN A 406 -20.39 11.51 -5.54
N LYS A 407 -21.70 11.72 -5.29
CA LYS A 407 -22.74 10.68 -5.45
C LYS A 407 -22.90 10.16 -6.88
N GLY A 408 -22.64 11.00 -7.89
CA GLY A 408 -22.79 10.65 -9.30
C GLY A 408 -21.56 9.96 -9.90
N LEU A 409 -20.36 10.32 -9.43
CA LEU A 409 -19.11 9.81 -9.98
C LEU A 409 -18.54 8.64 -9.17
N GLY A 410 -18.25 8.85 -7.89
CA GLY A 410 -17.63 7.84 -7.02
C GLY A 410 -16.20 7.48 -7.47
N ARG A 411 -15.71 6.33 -7.00
CA ARG A 411 -14.34 5.86 -7.34
C ARG A 411 -14.25 5.38 -8.78
N LYS A 412 -15.11 4.44 -9.13
CA LYS A 412 -15.10 3.75 -10.43
C LYS A 412 -15.22 4.69 -11.62
N ASN A 413 -16.24 5.56 -11.60
CA ASN A 413 -16.50 6.44 -12.74
C ASN A 413 -15.46 7.56 -12.85
N THR A 414 -14.88 8.01 -11.73
CA THR A 414 -13.79 8.98 -11.74
C THR A 414 -12.51 8.39 -12.36
N ILE A 415 -12.16 7.13 -12.06
CA ILE A 415 -11.03 6.44 -12.72
C ILE A 415 -11.27 6.36 -14.23
N ARG A 416 -12.47 5.94 -14.65
CA ARG A 416 -12.84 5.85 -16.07
C ARG A 416 -12.73 7.19 -16.79
N ALA A 417 -13.40 8.21 -16.25
CA ALA A 417 -13.38 9.56 -16.82
C ALA A 417 -11.95 10.11 -16.87
N GLY A 418 -11.15 9.93 -15.82
CA GLY A 418 -9.77 10.36 -15.75
C GLY A 418 -8.92 9.76 -16.86
N PHE A 419 -8.91 8.44 -17.06
CA PHE A 419 -8.13 7.80 -18.12
C PHE A 419 -8.63 8.17 -19.53
N ILE A 420 -9.95 8.32 -19.74
CA ILE A 420 -10.51 8.75 -21.03
C ILE A 420 -10.07 10.20 -21.34
N ILE A 421 -10.16 11.11 -20.38
CA ILE A 421 -9.74 12.51 -20.55
C ILE A 421 -8.23 12.57 -20.84
N THR A 422 -7.41 11.84 -20.10
CA THR A 422 -5.96 11.78 -20.33
C THR A 422 -5.63 11.24 -21.71
N PHE A 423 -6.33 10.23 -22.20
CA PHE A 423 -6.18 9.70 -23.56
C PHE A 423 -6.54 10.75 -24.62
N ILE A 424 -7.64 11.47 -24.44
CA ILE A 424 -8.06 12.55 -25.35
C ILE A 424 -6.99 13.67 -25.40
N ILE A 425 -6.45 14.10 -24.24
CA ILE A 425 -5.38 15.10 -24.16
C ILE A 425 -4.14 14.62 -24.92
N SER A 426 -3.77 13.35 -24.77
CA SER A 426 -2.65 12.76 -25.52
C SER A 426 -2.88 12.79 -27.03
N LEU A 427 -4.10 12.50 -27.53
CA LEU A 427 -4.43 12.60 -28.94
C LEU A 427 -4.39 14.04 -29.46
N ILE A 428 -4.85 15.02 -28.68
CA ILE A 428 -4.79 16.44 -29.03
C ILE A 428 -3.33 16.88 -29.17
N ASN A 429 -2.45 16.45 -28.23
CA ASN A 429 -1.02 16.76 -28.31
C ASN A 429 -0.38 16.21 -29.59
N ILE A 430 -0.69 14.97 -29.95
CA ILE A 430 -0.21 14.36 -31.20
C ILE A 430 -0.72 15.11 -32.41
N TYR A 431 -1.99 15.54 -32.43
CA TYR A 431 -2.58 16.27 -33.55
C TYR A 431 -1.92 17.63 -33.77
N LEU A 432 -1.58 18.34 -32.68
CA LEU A 432 -0.93 19.66 -32.76
C LEU A 432 0.54 19.58 -33.20
N GLY A 433 1.19 18.44 -32.99
CA GLY A 433 2.55 18.18 -33.46
C GLY A 433 3.65 18.99 -32.77
N GLU A 434 3.33 19.68 -31.69
CA GLU A 434 4.25 20.53 -30.93
C GLU A 434 4.58 19.93 -29.55
N THR A 435 5.86 19.98 -29.19
CA THR A 435 6.34 19.63 -27.84
C THR A 435 6.36 20.89 -26.99
N ILE A 436 5.25 21.18 -26.37
CA ILE A 436 5.11 22.35 -25.50
C ILE A 436 4.96 21.84 -24.05
N LEU A 437 5.75 22.38 -23.11
CA LEU A 437 5.67 22.11 -21.68
C LEU A 437 4.22 22.11 -21.13
N LEU A 438 3.36 22.94 -21.71
CA LEU A 438 1.94 23.00 -21.36
C LEU A 438 1.23 21.65 -21.53
N PHE A 439 1.55 20.88 -22.58
CA PHE A 439 0.91 19.58 -22.81
C PHE A 439 1.40 18.52 -21.84
N ASP A 440 2.68 18.54 -21.46
CA ASP A 440 3.22 17.67 -20.41
C ASP A 440 2.57 17.99 -19.05
N CYS A 441 2.39 19.26 -18.74
CA CYS A 441 1.66 19.73 -17.58
C CYS A 441 0.19 19.28 -17.57
N LEU A 442 -0.52 19.40 -18.71
CA LEU A 442 -1.90 18.94 -18.83
C LEU A 442 -2.03 17.42 -18.76
N LEU A 443 -1.08 16.68 -19.35
CA LEU A 443 -1.03 15.24 -19.29
C LEU A 443 -0.78 14.77 -17.86
N LYS A 444 0.18 15.36 -17.16
CA LYS A 444 0.45 15.11 -15.74
C LYS A 444 -0.79 15.41 -14.88
N PHE A 445 -1.40 16.58 -15.06
CA PHE A 445 -2.61 16.99 -14.37
C PHE A 445 -3.74 15.96 -14.51
N SER A 446 -4.04 15.55 -15.74
CA SER A 446 -5.16 14.63 -16.01
C SER A 446 -4.88 13.19 -15.55
N LEU A 447 -3.61 12.74 -15.61
CA LEU A 447 -3.20 11.39 -15.23
C LEU A 447 -3.15 11.21 -13.70
N THR A 448 -2.83 12.25 -12.94
CA THR A 448 -2.75 12.21 -11.46
C THR A 448 -4.08 11.80 -10.82
N ILE A 449 -5.23 12.28 -11.35
CA ILE A 449 -6.56 11.95 -10.80
C ILE A 449 -6.83 10.45 -10.81
N PRO A 450 -6.81 9.76 -11.97
CA PRO A 450 -7.11 8.32 -11.98
C PRO A 450 -6.05 7.48 -11.26
N LEU A 451 -4.77 7.90 -11.24
CA LEU A 451 -3.71 7.21 -10.50
C LEU A 451 -3.97 7.15 -9.01
N ASN A 452 -4.28 8.30 -8.41
CA ASN A 452 -4.50 8.41 -6.97
C ASN A 452 -5.77 7.68 -6.54
N ILE A 453 -6.84 7.80 -7.33
CA ILE A 453 -8.08 7.10 -7.01
C ILE A 453 -7.92 5.58 -7.24
N LEU A 454 -7.12 5.14 -8.22
CA LEU A 454 -6.82 3.73 -8.43
C LEU A 454 -6.12 3.11 -7.22
N PHE A 455 -5.20 3.84 -6.58
CA PHE A 455 -4.50 3.41 -5.37
C PHE A 455 -5.48 3.21 -4.20
N VAL A 456 -6.36 4.19 -3.94
CA VAL A 456 -7.39 4.09 -2.91
C VAL A 456 -8.40 2.98 -3.25
N TYR A 457 -8.86 2.91 -4.50
CA TYR A 457 -9.83 1.91 -4.94
C TYR A 457 -9.29 0.48 -4.80
N SER A 458 -8.02 0.25 -5.12
CA SER A 458 -7.39 -1.05 -4.96
C SER A 458 -7.32 -1.51 -3.51
N SER A 459 -7.10 -0.57 -2.57
CA SER A 459 -7.09 -0.87 -1.14
C SER A 459 -8.50 -1.15 -0.57
N GLU A 460 -9.56 -0.64 -1.23
CA GLU A 460 -10.96 -0.90 -0.86
C GLU A 460 -11.48 -2.24 -1.39
N ILE A 461 -11.03 -2.69 -2.58
CA ILE A 461 -11.52 -3.93 -3.23
C ILE A 461 -11.04 -5.18 -2.51
N TYR A 462 -9.78 -5.21 -2.04
CA TYR A 462 -9.22 -6.42 -1.44
C TYR A 462 -9.66 -6.59 0.01
N ASP A 463 -10.03 -7.83 0.37
CA ASP A 463 -10.27 -8.23 1.75
C ASP A 463 -9.04 -8.01 2.62
N SER A 464 -9.23 -7.74 3.92
CA SER A 464 -8.15 -7.46 4.89
C SER A 464 -7.05 -8.52 4.89
N HIS A 465 -7.38 -9.80 4.65
CA HIS A 465 -6.40 -10.90 4.57
C HIS A 465 -5.41 -10.79 3.42
N ILE A 466 -5.88 -10.31 2.26
CA ILE A 466 -5.08 -10.24 1.02
C ILE A 466 -4.78 -8.81 0.60
N ARG A 467 -5.29 -7.80 1.32
CA ARG A 467 -5.16 -6.38 0.98
C ARG A 467 -3.69 -5.94 0.85
N THR A 468 -2.87 -6.28 1.84
CA THR A 468 -1.42 -5.98 1.79
C THR A 468 -0.78 -6.61 0.56
N LEU A 469 -1.11 -7.87 0.26
CA LEU A 469 -0.56 -8.58 -0.90
C LEU A 469 -1.06 -8.00 -2.22
N GLY A 470 -2.37 -7.71 -2.33
CA GLY A 470 -2.96 -7.13 -3.54
C GLY A 470 -2.42 -5.75 -3.86
N LEU A 471 -2.35 -4.87 -2.85
CA LEU A 471 -1.80 -3.52 -2.99
C LEU A 471 -0.29 -3.55 -3.31
N SER A 472 0.46 -4.42 -2.65
CA SER A 472 1.90 -4.55 -2.88
C SER A 472 2.21 -5.05 -4.28
N LEU A 473 1.46 -6.01 -4.82
CA LEU A 473 1.64 -6.50 -6.19
C LEU A 473 1.24 -5.45 -7.24
N MET A 474 0.19 -4.66 -7.01
CA MET A 474 -0.15 -3.55 -7.88
C MET A 474 1.01 -2.52 -7.92
N ASN A 475 1.55 -2.14 -6.77
CA ASN A 475 2.70 -1.23 -6.68
C ASN A 475 3.98 -1.84 -7.28
N PHE A 476 4.20 -3.15 -7.11
CA PHE A 476 5.30 -3.84 -7.78
C PHE A 476 5.24 -3.65 -9.30
N TRP A 477 4.10 -3.94 -9.92
CA TRP A 477 3.93 -3.79 -11.36
C TRP A 477 4.02 -2.33 -11.81
N LYS A 478 3.48 -1.39 -11.03
CA LYS A 478 3.63 0.06 -11.26
C LYS A 478 5.11 0.47 -11.26
N LYS A 479 5.88 0.08 -10.25
CA LYS A 479 7.29 0.50 -10.08
C LYS A 479 8.24 -0.26 -11.00
N ILE A 480 7.97 -1.53 -11.34
CA ILE A 480 8.78 -2.25 -12.32
C ILE A 480 8.63 -1.64 -13.73
N SER A 481 7.44 -1.20 -14.10
CA SER A 481 7.23 -0.48 -15.36
C SER A 481 7.91 0.89 -15.35
N SER A 482 7.89 1.59 -14.22
CA SER A 482 8.61 2.86 -14.02
C SER A 482 10.12 2.72 -14.09
N LEU A 483 10.66 1.57 -13.66
CA LEU A 483 12.09 1.22 -13.81
C LEU A 483 12.53 1.24 -15.28
N PHE A 484 11.71 0.71 -16.19
CA PHE A 484 12.04 0.64 -17.61
C PHE A 484 11.76 1.94 -18.37
N SER A 485 10.92 2.82 -17.82
CA SER A 485 10.48 4.04 -18.47
C SER A 485 11.64 4.98 -18.84
N PRO A 486 12.61 5.33 -17.96
CA PRO A 486 13.73 6.20 -18.31
C PRO A 486 14.60 5.64 -19.43
N PHE A 487 14.88 4.32 -19.44
CA PHE A 487 15.67 3.70 -20.50
C PHE A 487 14.97 3.75 -21.85
N PHE A 488 13.70 3.42 -21.88
CA PHE A 488 12.90 3.45 -23.09
C PHE A 488 12.75 4.89 -23.62
N MET A 489 12.46 5.84 -22.73
CA MET A 489 12.30 7.25 -23.12
C MET A 489 13.62 7.87 -23.56
N SER A 490 14.74 7.57 -22.89
CA SER A 490 16.07 8.00 -23.33
C SER A 490 16.40 7.49 -24.74
N TYR A 491 16.09 6.22 -25.04
CA TYR A 491 16.29 5.66 -26.38
C TYR A 491 15.43 6.36 -27.45
N ILE A 492 14.14 6.56 -27.16
CA ILE A 492 13.21 7.23 -28.09
C ILE A 492 13.63 8.69 -28.32
N LEU A 493 13.94 9.42 -27.23
CA LEU A 493 14.38 10.81 -27.29
C LEU A 493 15.63 10.98 -28.18
N THR A 494 16.63 10.13 -27.96
CA THR A 494 17.92 10.21 -28.66
C THR A 494 17.78 9.87 -30.16
N LYS A 495 16.90 8.91 -30.52
CA LYS A 495 16.80 8.39 -31.88
C LYS A 495 15.73 9.09 -32.73
N TYR A 496 14.60 9.44 -32.11
CA TYR A 496 13.41 9.91 -32.84
C TYR A 496 12.93 11.31 -32.42
N GLY A 497 13.57 11.90 -31.40
CA GLY A 497 13.22 13.21 -30.88
C GLY A 497 12.02 13.17 -29.88
N GLU A 498 11.75 14.33 -29.36
CA GLU A 498 10.83 14.56 -28.24
C GLU A 498 9.36 14.20 -28.58
N PHE A 499 8.90 14.57 -29.75
CA PHE A 499 7.55 14.30 -30.24
C PHE A 499 7.22 12.79 -30.24
N SER A 500 8.20 11.95 -30.53
CA SER A 500 8.01 10.50 -30.60
C SER A 500 7.71 9.86 -29.24
N THR A 501 8.06 10.52 -28.14
CA THR A 501 7.71 10.05 -26.78
C THR A 501 6.22 10.12 -26.53
N HIS A 502 5.54 11.19 -26.97
CA HIS A 502 4.10 11.36 -26.88
C HIS A 502 3.34 10.33 -27.71
N LEU A 503 3.88 9.96 -28.89
CA LEU A 503 3.33 8.89 -29.72
C LEU A 503 3.34 7.53 -28.99
N CYS A 504 4.34 7.28 -28.12
CA CYS A 504 4.42 6.07 -27.33
C CYS A 504 3.41 6.05 -26.18
N TYR A 505 3.03 7.22 -25.62
CA TYR A 505 2.08 7.27 -24.49
C TYR A 505 0.63 7.00 -24.94
N ALA A 506 0.22 7.43 -26.12
CA ALA A 506 -1.16 7.32 -26.59
C ALA A 506 -1.70 5.87 -26.61
N PRO A 507 -1.02 4.85 -27.17
CA PRO A 507 -1.52 3.48 -27.16
C PRO A 507 -1.61 2.90 -25.73
N LEU A 508 -0.69 3.28 -24.82
CA LEU A 508 -0.74 2.84 -23.42
C LEU A 508 -1.93 3.47 -22.70
N LEU A 509 -2.21 4.76 -22.96
CA LEU A 509 -3.40 5.45 -22.44
C LEU A 509 -4.70 4.88 -23.00
N ALA A 510 -4.72 4.49 -24.28
CA ALA A 510 -5.87 3.80 -24.88
C ALA A 510 -6.18 2.48 -24.15
N ILE A 511 -5.13 1.70 -23.83
CA ILE A 511 -5.29 0.47 -23.04
C ILE A 511 -5.81 0.78 -21.62
N CYS A 512 -5.31 1.83 -20.97
CA CYS A 512 -5.80 2.26 -19.66
C CYS A 512 -7.26 2.72 -19.72
N ALA A 513 -7.64 3.54 -20.70
CA ALA A 513 -9.00 4.01 -20.91
C ALA A 513 -9.96 2.83 -21.13
N PHE A 514 -9.61 1.92 -22.06
CA PHE A 514 -10.40 0.73 -22.34
C PHE A 514 -10.45 -0.21 -21.14
N GLY A 515 -9.32 -0.51 -20.51
CA GLY A 515 -9.23 -1.39 -19.33
C GLY A 515 -10.07 -0.87 -18.15
N SER A 516 -10.11 0.45 -17.95
CA SER A 516 -10.90 1.06 -16.87
C SER A 516 -12.41 0.82 -17.02
N LEU A 517 -12.93 0.61 -18.24
CA LEU A 517 -14.35 0.30 -18.48
C LEU A 517 -14.77 -1.03 -17.85
N PHE A 518 -13.82 -1.94 -17.65
CA PHE A 518 -14.08 -3.24 -17.03
C PHE A 518 -14.12 -3.20 -15.49
N LEU A 519 -13.87 -2.08 -14.84
CA LEU A 519 -14.12 -1.93 -13.41
C LEU A 519 -15.64 -1.97 -13.16
N SER A 520 -16.15 -2.91 -12.36
CA SER A 520 -17.59 -3.11 -12.19
C SER A 520 -18.13 -2.58 -10.87
N ILE A 521 -17.41 -2.76 -9.76
CA ILE A 521 -17.85 -2.45 -8.40
C ILE A 521 -17.65 -0.98 -8.08
N GLU A 522 -18.64 -0.32 -7.46
CA GLU A 522 -18.47 0.99 -6.83
C GLU A 522 -18.29 0.77 -5.32
N THR A 523 -17.19 1.31 -4.78
CA THR A 523 -16.81 1.09 -3.37
C THR A 523 -17.23 2.20 -2.43
N ARG A 524 -17.77 3.30 -2.97
CA ARG A 524 -18.16 4.48 -2.19
C ARG A 524 -19.15 4.13 -1.09
N GLY A 525 -18.83 4.53 0.16
CA GLY A 525 -19.70 4.34 1.31
C GLY A 525 -19.89 2.90 1.76
N ARG A 526 -19.16 1.94 1.17
CA ARG A 526 -19.20 0.54 1.58
C ARG A 526 -18.19 0.26 2.68
N ALA A 527 -18.57 -0.60 3.61
CA ALA A 527 -17.65 -1.08 4.61
C ALA A 527 -16.60 -2.01 4.00
N LEU A 528 -15.37 -2.00 4.54
CA LEU A 528 -14.33 -2.93 4.11
C LEU A 528 -14.77 -4.37 4.39
N ASP A 529 -14.32 -5.30 3.54
CA ASP A 529 -14.59 -6.74 3.61
C ASP A 529 -16.07 -7.15 3.34
N GLU A 530 -16.97 -6.18 3.07
CA GLU A 530 -18.37 -6.45 2.67
C GLU A 530 -18.59 -6.38 1.16
N ILE A 531 -17.62 -5.83 0.43
CA ILE A 531 -17.79 -5.45 -0.98
C ILE A 531 -18.09 -6.66 -1.88
N ILE A 532 -17.49 -7.82 -1.56
CA ILE A 532 -17.63 -9.04 -2.38
C ILE A 532 -18.82 -9.90 -1.95
N ILE A 533 -19.31 -9.75 -0.73
CA ILE A 533 -20.44 -10.53 -0.21
C ILE A 533 -21.76 -10.09 -0.88
N LEU A 534 -21.84 -8.83 -1.30
CA LEU A 534 -23.06 -8.22 -1.86
C LEU A 534 -23.23 -8.40 -3.39
N ASP A 535 -22.18 -8.84 -4.09
CA ASP A 535 -22.23 -9.13 -5.55
C ASP A 535 -22.59 -10.60 -5.86
N LYS A 536 -22.87 -11.43 -4.83
CA LYS A 536 -23.40 -12.80 -4.92
C LYS A 536 -24.90 -12.84 -4.62
#